data_1891e6e22064b241d6e9cc51c1e03805
#
_entry.id   1891e6e22064b241d6e9cc51c1e03805
#
_cell.length_a   1.000
_cell.length_b   1.000
_cell.length_c   1.000
_cell.angle_alpha   90.00
_cell.angle_beta   90.00
_cell.angle_gamma   90.00
#
_symmetry.space_group_name_H-M   'P 1'
#
loop_
_entity.id
_entity.type
_entity.pdbx_description
1 polymer ?
#
loop_
_entity_poly.entity_id
_entity_poly.type
_entity_poly.pdbx_seq_one_letter_code
_entity_poly.pdbx_strand_id
1 'polypeptide(L)'
;ILNDVQEFAPAPVYAMIIGSHGMGWLPVDGTQADSLFRMKKHWEYQEQPLTRYFGGLTREFQTDVGTLARGIVGAGVKMEYILFDDCYMSSVEVAYELKEATRFLIASTSEMMAYGMPYATVGEFLLGNPDYGSLCEGFHDFYSTYEMMPCGTLAVTDCSELDNMAAIMKSINDRYVFDDSLQGELQGLDGYTPVIFYDFADYVLTLCSDPVLTARFREQLERLVPYKTHTGKFYSRTKGPLPIHTFSGITISDPSTNPMALLKGTTSWYKATHE
;
A
#
# COMPACT_ATOMS: atom_id res chain seq x y z
N ILE A 1 6.10 14.85 -19.50
CA ILE A 1 4.94 13.95 -19.71
C ILE A 1 3.67 14.60 -19.16
N LEU A 2 3.52 14.88 -17.84
CA LEU A 2 2.26 15.42 -17.31
C LEU A 2 1.89 16.78 -17.93
N ASN A 3 2.86 17.67 -18.13
CA ASN A 3 2.63 18.95 -18.82
C ASN A 3 2.16 18.72 -20.25
N ASP A 4 2.76 17.76 -20.96
CA ASP A 4 2.35 17.42 -22.32
C ASP A 4 0.92 16.85 -22.34
N VAL A 5 0.56 16.01 -21.36
CA VAL A 5 -0.81 15.50 -21.24
C VAL A 5 -1.81 16.63 -21.00
N GLN A 6 -1.48 17.59 -20.13
CA GLN A 6 -2.33 18.77 -19.90
C GLN A 6 -2.49 19.65 -21.15
N GLU A 7 -1.45 19.76 -21.96
CA GLU A 7 -1.47 20.52 -23.22
C GLU A 7 -2.27 19.81 -24.31
N PHE A 8 -2.04 18.50 -24.54
CA PHE A 8 -2.62 17.77 -25.66
C PHE A 8 -3.97 17.11 -25.35
N ALA A 9 -4.25 16.85 -24.07
CA ALA A 9 -5.50 16.24 -23.60
C ALA A 9 -6.02 16.97 -22.36
N PRO A 10 -6.40 18.26 -22.45
CA PRO A 10 -6.88 19.02 -21.32
C PRO A 10 -8.15 18.41 -20.75
N ALA A 11 -8.18 18.20 -19.45
CA ALA A 11 -9.31 17.64 -18.73
C ALA A 11 -9.47 18.34 -17.37
N PRO A 12 -10.70 18.39 -16.82
CA PRO A 12 -10.93 18.97 -15.49
C PRO A 12 -10.36 18.10 -14.36
N VAL A 13 -10.17 16.81 -14.61
CA VAL A 13 -9.71 15.82 -13.64
C VAL A 13 -8.82 14.80 -14.35
N TYR A 14 -7.73 14.42 -13.69
CA TYR A 14 -6.83 13.38 -14.14
C TYR A 14 -6.76 12.26 -13.10
N ALA A 15 -6.52 11.04 -13.59
CA ALA A 15 -6.18 9.89 -12.79
C ALA A 15 -4.94 9.20 -13.36
N MET A 16 -4.24 8.45 -12.52
CA MET A 16 -3.02 7.76 -12.93
C MET A 16 -3.10 6.29 -12.55
N ILE A 17 -2.76 5.42 -13.49
CA ILE A 17 -2.59 3.99 -13.25
C ILE A 17 -1.13 3.66 -13.49
N ILE A 18 -0.52 3.01 -12.52
CA ILE A 18 0.89 2.60 -12.55
C ILE A 18 0.93 1.08 -12.40
N GLY A 19 1.37 0.38 -13.43
CA GLY A 19 1.55 -1.07 -13.41
C GLY A 19 3.03 -1.42 -13.50
N SER A 20 3.58 -1.98 -12.43
CA SER A 20 5.00 -2.23 -12.31
C SER A 20 5.29 -3.23 -11.18
N HIS A 21 6.47 -3.15 -10.59
CA HIS A 21 6.83 -3.83 -9.36
C HIS A 21 6.70 -2.89 -8.16
N GLY A 22 6.23 -3.32 -6.99
CA GLY A 22 6.05 -2.49 -5.79
C GLY A 22 6.79 -3.03 -4.57
N MET A 23 7.35 -2.11 -3.79
CA MET A 23 7.99 -2.38 -2.49
C MET A 23 7.54 -1.39 -1.41
N GLY A 24 6.32 -0.89 -1.54
CA GLY A 24 5.79 0.10 -0.61
C GLY A 24 6.63 1.38 -0.58
N TRP A 25 6.89 1.85 0.62
CA TRP A 25 7.66 3.07 0.90
C TRP A 25 9.19 2.87 0.91
N LEU A 26 9.68 1.63 0.76
CA LEU A 26 11.11 1.34 0.88
C LEU A 26 11.93 2.14 -0.14
N PRO A 27 12.99 2.84 0.30
CA PRO A 27 13.75 3.72 -0.58
C PRO A 27 14.62 2.95 -1.56
N VAL A 28 14.79 3.51 -2.77
CA VAL A 28 15.65 2.97 -3.83
C VAL A 28 17.12 2.90 -3.37
N ASP A 29 17.57 3.84 -2.57
CA ASP A 29 18.97 3.98 -2.15
C ASP A 29 19.36 3.19 -0.90
N GLY A 30 18.46 2.40 -0.34
CA GLY A 30 18.79 1.52 0.76
C GLY A 30 19.81 0.45 0.34
N THR A 31 21.02 0.50 0.88
CA THR A 31 22.09 -0.49 0.61
C THR A 31 21.68 -1.93 0.92
N GLN A 32 20.54 -2.12 1.61
CA GLN A 32 19.97 -3.42 1.94
C GLN A 32 18.90 -3.89 0.95
N ALA A 33 18.27 -2.98 0.19
CA ALA A 33 17.36 -3.36 -0.89
C ALA A 33 18.09 -4.21 -1.95
N ASP A 34 19.36 -3.92 -2.24
CA ASP A 34 20.20 -4.74 -3.10
C ASP A 34 20.29 -6.22 -2.65
N SER A 35 20.16 -6.52 -1.36
CA SER A 35 20.22 -7.89 -0.86
C SER A 35 18.92 -8.66 -1.12
N LEU A 36 17.75 -8.00 -1.13
CA LEU A 36 16.49 -8.62 -1.49
C LEU A 36 16.39 -8.91 -2.99
N PHE A 37 16.86 -7.97 -3.81
CA PHE A 37 16.91 -8.17 -5.27
C PHE A 37 17.93 -9.22 -5.66
N ARG A 38 18.94 -9.50 -4.82
CA ARG A 38 19.89 -10.60 -5.00
C ARG A 38 19.34 -11.97 -4.57
N MET A 39 18.20 -12.03 -3.88
CA MET A 39 17.57 -13.31 -3.56
C MET A 39 17.00 -13.96 -4.82
N LYS A 40 17.89 -14.63 -5.51
CA LYS A 40 17.71 -15.63 -6.57
C LYS A 40 16.63 -15.37 -7.63
N LYS A 41 17.10 -15.11 -8.83
CA LYS A 41 16.51 -15.23 -10.16
C LYS A 41 15.63 -16.45 -10.47
N HIS A 42 14.91 -17.02 -9.51
CA HIS A 42 14.15 -18.25 -9.76
C HIS A 42 12.79 -18.03 -10.41
N TRP A 43 12.27 -16.83 -10.40
CA TRP A 43 10.94 -16.52 -10.91
C TRP A 43 10.93 -16.00 -12.35
N GLU A 44 12.04 -15.51 -12.87
CA GLU A 44 12.14 -14.99 -14.24
C GLU A 44 12.01 -16.09 -15.33
N TYR A 45 12.09 -17.36 -14.95
CA TYR A 45 12.24 -18.48 -15.85
C TYR A 45 11.22 -19.60 -15.70
N GLN A 46 10.28 -19.50 -14.81
CA GLN A 46 9.11 -20.39 -14.80
C GLN A 46 7.97 -19.72 -15.56
N GLU A 47 7.32 -20.45 -16.41
CA GLU A 47 6.43 -20.04 -17.50
C GLU A 47 5.36 -19.00 -17.20
N GLN A 48 5.18 -18.55 -15.94
CA GLN A 48 4.33 -17.42 -15.54
C GLN A 48 4.85 -16.75 -14.25
N PRO A 49 5.24 -15.47 -14.28
CA PRO A 49 5.53 -14.74 -13.05
C PRO A 49 4.25 -14.57 -12.23
N LEU A 50 4.32 -14.88 -10.92
CA LEU A 50 3.14 -14.87 -10.04
C LEU A 50 2.84 -13.50 -9.43
N THR A 51 3.81 -12.59 -9.36
CA THR A 51 3.68 -11.28 -8.68
C THR A 51 4.35 -10.14 -9.46
N ARG A 52 3.97 -8.90 -9.12
CA ARG A 52 4.49 -7.65 -9.72
C ARG A 52 5.28 -6.83 -8.69
N TYR A 53 6.11 -5.90 -9.16
CA TYR A 53 6.93 -4.96 -8.40
C TYR A 53 6.84 -3.54 -8.96
N PHE A 54 7.18 -2.49 -8.19
CA PHE A 54 7.24 -1.11 -8.65
C PHE A 54 8.60 -0.74 -9.25
N GLY A 55 8.57 -0.25 -10.48
CA GLY A 55 9.78 0.05 -11.23
C GLY A 55 10.42 -1.19 -11.86
N GLY A 56 11.57 -1.01 -12.47
CA GLY A 56 12.30 -2.08 -13.11
C GLY A 56 13.10 -2.94 -12.13
N LEU A 57 13.68 -4.02 -12.65
CA LEU A 57 14.53 -4.92 -11.88
C LEU A 57 15.87 -4.29 -11.51
N THR A 58 16.29 -3.25 -12.21
CA THR A 58 17.53 -2.54 -11.95
C THR A 58 17.25 -1.16 -11.38
N ARG A 59 18.15 -0.69 -10.53
CA ARG A 59 18.05 0.56 -9.78
C ARG A 59 17.73 1.79 -10.63
N GLU A 60 18.26 1.85 -11.84
CA GLU A 60 18.05 2.94 -12.79
C GLU A 60 16.59 3.08 -13.25
N PHE A 61 15.77 2.03 -13.09
CA PHE A 61 14.34 2.02 -13.45
C PHE A 61 13.42 2.07 -12.21
N GLN A 62 13.98 2.32 -11.04
CA GLN A 62 13.21 2.42 -9.79
C GLN A 62 12.98 3.89 -9.42
N THR A 63 11.86 4.17 -8.78
CA THR A 63 11.48 5.52 -8.35
C THR A 63 10.91 5.48 -6.94
N ASP A 64 11.37 6.41 -6.09
CA ASP A 64 10.79 6.61 -4.76
C ASP A 64 9.42 7.28 -4.87
N VAL A 65 8.51 6.90 -3.98
CA VAL A 65 7.16 7.46 -3.89
C VAL A 65 7.18 8.98 -3.71
N GLY A 66 8.06 9.50 -2.87
CA GLY A 66 8.22 10.94 -2.67
C GLY A 66 8.69 11.69 -3.93
N THR A 67 9.47 11.04 -4.80
CA THR A 67 9.87 11.62 -6.10
C THR A 67 8.67 11.67 -7.06
N LEU A 68 7.84 10.62 -7.09
CA LEU A 68 6.60 10.61 -7.85
C LEU A 68 5.66 11.73 -7.38
N ALA A 69 5.44 11.83 -6.05
CA ALA A 69 4.59 12.87 -5.45
C ALA A 69 5.04 14.27 -5.86
N ARG A 70 6.34 14.58 -5.71
CA ARG A 70 6.91 15.87 -6.11
C ARG A 70 6.74 16.15 -7.60
N GLY A 71 6.87 15.12 -8.45
CA GLY A 71 6.69 15.26 -9.91
C GLY A 71 5.25 15.62 -10.28
N ILE A 72 4.26 15.02 -9.63
CA ILE A 72 2.83 15.29 -9.85
C ILE A 72 2.48 16.69 -9.35
N VAL A 73 2.83 17.02 -8.11
CA VAL A 73 2.59 18.35 -7.52
C VAL A 73 3.30 19.44 -8.30
N GLY A 74 4.55 19.20 -8.76
CA GLY A 74 5.32 20.12 -9.57
C GLY A 74 4.73 20.40 -10.95
N ALA A 75 3.90 19.48 -11.47
CA ALA A 75 3.13 19.71 -12.70
C ALA A 75 1.83 20.49 -12.46
N GLY A 76 1.53 20.88 -11.21
CA GLY A 76 0.34 21.65 -10.85
C GLY A 76 -0.96 20.87 -10.93
N VAL A 77 -0.91 19.53 -10.84
CA VAL A 77 -2.10 18.66 -10.86
C VAL A 77 -2.23 17.92 -9.53
N LYS A 78 -3.47 17.61 -9.17
CA LYS A 78 -3.81 16.62 -8.15
C LYS A 78 -4.68 15.56 -8.81
N MET A 79 -4.24 14.31 -8.74
CA MET A 79 -4.98 13.19 -9.34
C MET A 79 -6.25 12.91 -8.55
N GLU A 80 -7.34 12.53 -9.21
CA GLU A 80 -8.51 11.99 -8.54
C GLU A 80 -8.17 10.70 -7.82
N TYR A 81 -7.45 9.82 -8.51
CA TYR A 81 -6.84 8.67 -7.89
C TYR A 81 -5.49 8.34 -8.53
N ILE A 82 -4.63 7.69 -7.74
CA ILE A 82 -3.50 6.92 -8.23
C ILE A 82 -3.78 5.46 -7.91
N LEU A 83 -3.84 4.61 -8.95
CA LEU A 83 -3.95 3.17 -8.81
C LEU A 83 -2.58 2.55 -9.05
N PHE A 84 -2.06 1.86 -8.03
CA PHE A 84 -0.90 1.00 -8.17
C PHE A 84 -1.33 -0.44 -8.43
N ASP A 85 -1.14 -0.90 -9.64
CA ASP A 85 -1.25 -2.33 -10.00
C ASP A 85 0.10 -3.01 -9.67
N ASP A 86 0.47 -2.92 -8.39
CA ASP A 86 1.78 -3.24 -7.83
C ASP A 86 1.64 -3.87 -6.44
N CYS A 87 2.74 -4.48 -5.93
CA CYS A 87 2.80 -5.08 -4.60
C CYS A 87 3.00 -4.03 -3.50
N TYR A 88 2.38 -4.23 -2.32
CA TYR A 88 2.65 -3.50 -1.06
C TYR A 88 2.43 -1.98 -1.07
N MET A 89 1.74 -1.43 -2.06
CA MET A 89 1.58 0.02 -2.17
C MET A 89 0.47 0.58 -1.27
N SER A 90 -0.40 -0.25 -0.66
CA SER A 90 -1.38 0.20 0.34
C SER A 90 -0.76 0.21 1.73
N SER A 91 0.06 1.21 2.01
CA SER A 91 0.61 1.49 3.33
C SER A 91 0.43 2.96 3.71
N VAL A 92 0.36 3.25 5.02
CA VAL A 92 0.17 4.64 5.50
C VAL A 92 1.34 5.53 5.09
N GLU A 93 2.54 4.98 5.02
CA GLU A 93 3.74 5.70 4.61
C GLU A 93 3.65 6.12 3.14
N VAL A 94 3.22 5.22 2.26
CA VAL A 94 2.99 5.53 0.83
C VAL A 94 1.86 6.55 0.67
N ALA A 95 0.73 6.32 1.34
CA ALA A 95 -0.42 7.21 1.26
C ALA A 95 -0.09 8.63 1.74
N TYR A 96 0.67 8.74 2.84
CA TYR A 96 1.05 10.04 3.41
C TYR A 96 2.00 10.83 2.49
N GLU A 97 2.95 10.16 1.83
CA GLU A 97 3.82 10.79 0.82
C GLU A 97 3.01 11.30 -0.39
N LEU A 98 1.92 10.62 -0.75
CA LEU A 98 1.12 10.94 -1.93
C LEU A 98 -0.06 11.88 -1.67
N LYS A 99 -0.36 12.25 -0.43
CA LYS A 99 -1.59 12.97 -0.06
C LYS A 99 -1.81 14.31 -0.78
N GLU A 100 -0.73 14.99 -1.16
CA GLU A 100 -0.81 16.22 -1.93
C GLU A 100 -0.93 15.95 -3.44
N ALA A 101 -0.52 14.78 -3.89
CA ALA A 101 -0.49 14.40 -5.31
C ALA A 101 -1.78 13.73 -5.78
N THR A 102 -2.53 13.11 -4.86
CA THR A 102 -3.78 12.41 -5.19
C THR A 102 -4.85 12.58 -4.12
N ARG A 103 -6.12 12.43 -4.52
CA ARG A 103 -7.24 12.36 -3.59
C ARG A 103 -7.41 10.96 -3.05
N PHE A 104 -7.36 9.95 -3.91
CA PHE A 104 -7.47 8.56 -3.52
C PHE A 104 -6.24 7.76 -3.94
N LEU A 105 -5.82 6.86 -3.07
CA LEU A 105 -4.83 5.82 -3.38
C LEU A 105 -5.55 4.48 -3.48
N ILE A 106 -5.42 3.80 -4.62
CA ILE A 106 -5.96 2.46 -4.86
C ILE A 106 -4.79 1.51 -4.96
N ALA A 107 -4.68 0.55 -4.03
CA ALA A 107 -3.51 -0.31 -3.99
C ALA A 107 -3.75 -1.62 -3.20
N SER A 108 -2.83 -2.56 -3.34
CA SER A 108 -2.76 -3.80 -2.57
C SER A 108 -1.88 -3.65 -1.33
N THR A 109 -2.29 -4.27 -0.22
CA THR A 109 -1.49 -4.37 1.02
C THR A 109 -0.44 -5.47 0.95
N SER A 110 -0.56 -6.39 0.02
CA SER A 110 0.28 -7.57 -0.15
C SER A 110 0.85 -7.67 -1.56
N GLU A 111 1.49 -8.80 -1.88
CA GLU A 111 1.89 -9.06 -3.25
C GLU A 111 0.66 -9.17 -4.18
N MET A 112 0.72 -8.45 -5.30
CA MET A 112 -0.25 -8.52 -6.37
C MET A 112 0.12 -9.67 -7.32
N MET A 113 -0.86 -10.51 -7.68
CA MET A 113 -0.63 -11.56 -8.66
C MET A 113 -0.23 -10.98 -10.02
N ALA A 114 0.55 -11.72 -10.79
CA ALA A 114 1.06 -11.24 -12.09
C ALA A 114 -0.04 -10.86 -13.10
N TYR A 115 -1.25 -11.37 -12.95
CA TYR A 115 -2.40 -10.93 -13.74
C TYR A 115 -2.69 -9.44 -13.49
N GLY A 116 -2.46 -8.96 -12.26
CA GLY A 116 -2.71 -7.58 -11.86
C GLY A 116 -4.20 -7.28 -11.70
N MET A 117 -4.58 -6.03 -11.93
CA MET A 117 -5.98 -5.61 -11.90
C MET A 117 -6.76 -6.28 -13.04
N PRO A 118 -7.94 -6.85 -12.77
CA PRO A 118 -8.78 -7.48 -13.78
C PRO A 118 -9.55 -6.43 -14.60
N TYR A 119 -8.82 -5.59 -15.34
CA TYR A 119 -9.37 -4.43 -16.08
C TYR A 119 -10.53 -4.75 -16.99
N ALA A 120 -10.59 -5.96 -17.54
CA ALA A 120 -11.72 -6.40 -18.38
C ALA A 120 -13.05 -6.44 -17.61
N THR A 121 -12.99 -6.65 -16.30
CA THR A 121 -14.16 -6.75 -15.40
C THR A 121 -14.42 -5.48 -14.62
N VAL A 122 -13.35 -4.79 -14.19
CA VAL A 122 -13.48 -3.66 -13.25
C VAL A 122 -13.10 -2.30 -13.85
N GLY A 123 -12.57 -2.28 -15.09
CA GLY A 123 -12.05 -1.05 -15.69
C GLY A 123 -13.10 0.04 -15.89
N GLU A 124 -14.36 -0.32 -16.12
CA GLU A 124 -15.44 0.65 -16.26
C GLU A 124 -15.68 1.47 -14.97
N PHE A 125 -15.46 0.87 -13.79
CA PHE A 125 -15.63 1.54 -12.50
C PHE A 125 -14.55 2.60 -12.19
N LEU A 126 -13.50 2.65 -13.00
CA LEU A 126 -12.42 3.62 -12.90
C LEU A 126 -12.65 4.85 -13.79
N LEU A 127 -13.64 4.84 -14.68
CA LEU A 127 -13.86 5.87 -15.68
C LEU A 127 -14.94 6.87 -15.24
N GLY A 128 -14.80 8.11 -15.67
CA GLY A 128 -15.79 9.16 -15.43
C GLY A 128 -15.93 9.52 -13.95
N ASN A 129 -16.97 9.04 -13.29
CA ASN A 129 -17.17 9.16 -11.85
C ASN A 129 -16.86 7.80 -11.21
N PRO A 130 -15.70 7.59 -10.60
CA PRO A 130 -15.28 6.28 -10.14
C PRO A 130 -16.24 5.67 -9.11
N ASP A 131 -16.53 4.38 -9.25
CA ASP A 131 -17.29 3.56 -8.30
C ASP A 131 -16.32 2.59 -7.60
N TYR A 132 -15.78 3.04 -6.47
CA TYR A 132 -14.80 2.27 -5.72
C TYR A 132 -15.41 1.06 -4.99
N GLY A 133 -16.71 1.07 -4.70
CA GLY A 133 -17.43 -0.07 -4.13
C GLY A 133 -17.46 -1.22 -5.14
N SER A 134 -18.01 -0.95 -6.33
CA SER A 134 -18.07 -1.94 -7.41
C SER A 134 -16.68 -2.38 -7.90
N LEU A 135 -15.68 -1.50 -7.84
CA LEU A 135 -14.28 -1.85 -8.11
C LEU A 135 -13.78 -2.94 -7.14
N CYS A 136 -13.99 -2.75 -5.84
CA CYS A 136 -13.58 -3.71 -4.82
C CYS A 136 -14.34 -5.03 -4.92
N GLU A 137 -15.65 -4.99 -5.17
CA GLU A 137 -16.48 -6.18 -5.35
C GLU A 137 -16.01 -6.98 -6.58
N GLY A 138 -15.87 -6.35 -7.73
CA GLY A 138 -15.40 -7.01 -8.95
C GLY A 138 -13.98 -7.59 -8.84
N PHE A 139 -13.08 -6.91 -8.12
CA PHE A 139 -11.76 -7.44 -7.79
C PHE A 139 -11.85 -8.70 -6.93
N HIS A 140 -12.68 -8.67 -5.89
CA HIS A 140 -12.90 -9.81 -5.01
C HIS A 140 -13.45 -11.01 -5.77
N ASP A 141 -14.49 -10.80 -6.59
CA ASP A 141 -15.15 -11.86 -7.36
C ASP A 141 -14.17 -12.53 -8.32
N PHE A 142 -13.34 -11.73 -8.99
CA PHE A 142 -12.29 -12.25 -9.85
C PHE A 142 -11.29 -13.11 -9.08
N TYR A 143 -10.67 -12.55 -8.02
CA TYR A 143 -9.61 -13.25 -7.31
C TYR A 143 -10.10 -14.40 -6.44
N SER A 144 -11.33 -14.39 -5.97
CA SER A 144 -11.92 -15.52 -5.24
C SER A 144 -12.05 -16.78 -6.08
N THR A 145 -12.16 -16.62 -7.41
CA THR A 145 -12.31 -17.71 -8.39
C THR A 145 -11.08 -17.92 -9.27
N TYR A 146 -10.00 -17.14 -9.03
CA TYR A 146 -8.80 -17.22 -9.86
C TYR A 146 -8.10 -18.57 -9.69
N GLU A 147 -8.19 -19.42 -10.70
CA GLU A 147 -7.77 -20.84 -10.64
C GLU A 147 -6.31 -21.03 -10.26
N MET A 148 -5.42 -20.12 -10.69
CA MET A 148 -3.99 -20.27 -10.42
C MET A 148 -3.67 -20.04 -8.93
N MET A 149 -4.25 -19.03 -8.31
CA MET A 149 -4.02 -18.70 -6.91
C MET A 149 -5.10 -17.71 -6.44
N PRO A 150 -6.13 -18.15 -5.67
CA PRO A 150 -7.21 -17.28 -5.21
C PRO A 150 -6.74 -16.40 -4.04
N CYS A 151 -5.83 -15.47 -4.32
CA CYS A 151 -5.22 -14.56 -3.38
C CYS A 151 -5.25 -13.14 -3.94
N GLY A 152 -5.76 -12.20 -3.17
CA GLY A 152 -5.75 -10.79 -3.56
C GLY A 152 -6.23 -9.89 -2.42
N THR A 153 -5.66 -8.70 -2.36
CA THR A 153 -6.06 -7.61 -1.46
C THR A 153 -6.16 -6.33 -2.28
N LEU A 154 -7.16 -5.52 -2.03
CA LEU A 154 -7.31 -4.20 -2.63
C LEU A 154 -7.96 -3.26 -1.63
N ALA A 155 -7.51 -2.01 -1.60
CA ALA A 155 -8.13 -0.98 -0.79
C ALA A 155 -8.05 0.38 -1.48
N VAL A 156 -8.97 1.26 -1.09
CA VAL A 156 -9.04 2.65 -1.51
C VAL A 156 -8.86 3.52 -0.28
N THR A 157 -7.77 4.26 -0.23
CA THR A 157 -7.45 5.19 0.85
C THR A 157 -7.82 6.61 0.43
N ASP A 158 -8.66 7.29 1.22
CA ASP A 158 -8.92 8.73 1.06
C ASP A 158 -7.77 9.52 1.69
N CYS A 159 -6.91 10.07 0.84
CA CYS A 159 -5.72 10.79 1.27
C CYS A 159 -6.04 12.10 2.02
N SER A 160 -7.26 12.63 1.92
CA SER A 160 -7.68 13.82 2.67
C SER A 160 -7.85 13.56 4.17
N GLU A 161 -7.99 12.30 4.58
CA GLU A 161 -8.17 11.87 5.98
C GLU A 161 -6.84 11.55 6.71
N LEU A 162 -5.71 11.61 6.00
CA LEU A 162 -4.41 11.20 6.53
C LEU A 162 -3.89 12.11 7.65
N ASP A 163 -4.10 13.43 7.57
CA ASP A 163 -3.66 14.34 8.63
C ASP A 163 -4.47 14.14 9.92
N ASN A 164 -5.76 13.85 9.81
CA ASN A 164 -6.60 13.48 10.95
C ASN A 164 -6.11 12.17 11.59
N MET A 165 -5.78 11.17 10.78
CA MET A 165 -5.23 9.90 11.26
C MET A 165 -3.86 10.11 11.92
N ALA A 166 -2.98 10.91 11.32
CA ALA A 166 -1.67 11.21 11.89
C ALA A 166 -1.77 11.89 13.27
N ALA A 167 -2.72 12.82 13.44
CA ALA A 167 -2.95 13.46 14.74
C ALA A 167 -3.44 12.47 15.82
N ILE A 168 -4.25 11.50 15.45
CA ILE A 168 -4.68 10.42 16.36
C ILE A 168 -3.50 9.53 16.72
N MET A 169 -2.72 9.11 15.72
CA MET A 169 -1.53 8.28 15.94
C MET A 169 -0.49 8.96 16.79
N LYS A 170 -0.25 10.28 16.58
CA LYS A 170 0.63 11.05 17.47
C LYS A 170 0.15 11.00 18.92
N SER A 171 -1.16 11.18 19.14
CA SER A 171 -1.75 11.12 20.49
C SER A 171 -1.60 9.73 21.14
N ILE A 172 -1.55 8.67 20.34
CA ILE A 172 -1.32 7.29 20.79
C ILE A 172 0.18 7.10 21.07
N ASN A 173 1.06 7.44 20.13
CA ASN A 173 2.51 7.26 20.25
C ASN A 173 3.13 8.09 21.37
N ASP A 174 2.57 9.26 21.71
CA ASP A 174 2.99 10.07 22.86
C ASP A 174 2.75 9.36 24.21
N ARG A 175 1.94 8.30 24.25
CA ARG A 175 1.51 7.62 25.49
C ARG A 175 1.87 6.15 25.55
N TYR A 176 2.00 5.50 24.42
CA TYR A 176 2.19 4.06 24.30
C TYR A 176 3.45 3.76 23.50
N VAL A 177 4.19 2.76 23.95
CA VAL A 177 5.35 2.21 23.24
C VAL A 177 5.03 0.75 22.93
N PHE A 178 5.25 0.35 21.69
CA PHE A 178 4.98 -1.02 21.27
C PHE A 178 5.95 -1.99 21.95
N ASP A 179 5.44 -3.10 22.43
CA ASP A 179 6.24 -4.21 22.94
C ASP A 179 6.62 -5.14 21.78
N ASP A 180 7.89 -5.10 21.38
CA ASP A 180 8.42 -5.88 20.28
C ASP A 180 8.20 -7.40 20.45
N SER A 181 7.99 -7.89 21.67
CA SER A 181 7.68 -9.31 21.91
C SER A 181 6.33 -9.74 21.34
N LEU A 182 5.40 -8.78 21.13
CA LEU A 182 4.08 -9.01 20.55
C LEU A 182 4.08 -8.98 19.02
N GLN A 183 5.22 -8.67 18.38
CA GLN A 183 5.32 -8.57 16.92
C GLN A 183 4.85 -9.84 16.20
N GLY A 184 5.11 -11.01 16.78
CA GLY A 184 4.71 -12.31 16.23
C GLY A 184 3.20 -12.59 16.29
N GLU A 185 2.43 -11.81 17.04
CA GLU A 185 0.98 -11.93 17.17
C GLU A 185 0.23 -11.08 16.15
N LEU A 186 0.91 -10.09 15.55
CA LEU A 186 0.31 -9.19 14.59
C LEU A 186 0.12 -9.84 13.22
N GLN A 187 -0.95 -9.45 12.53
CA GLN A 187 -1.17 -9.80 11.14
C GLN A 187 -0.13 -9.13 10.24
N GLY A 188 0.85 -9.91 9.77
CA GLY A 188 1.72 -9.53 8.67
C GLY A 188 1.04 -9.76 7.33
N LEU A 189 1.26 -8.86 6.38
CA LEU A 189 0.71 -8.94 5.02
C LEU A 189 1.82 -9.11 3.96
N ASP A 190 2.98 -9.55 4.39
CA ASP A 190 4.11 -9.95 3.55
C ASP A 190 4.73 -11.28 4.01
N GLY A 191 5.67 -11.78 3.23
CA GLY A 191 6.37 -13.04 3.53
C GLY A 191 7.78 -12.85 4.10
N TYR A 192 8.19 -11.62 4.41
CA TYR A 192 9.52 -11.35 4.93
C TYR A 192 9.69 -11.86 6.37
N THR A 193 10.93 -12.02 6.79
CA THR A 193 11.28 -12.44 8.14
C THR A 193 12.48 -11.61 8.62
N PRO A 194 12.29 -10.72 9.59
CA PRO A 194 11.01 -10.26 10.16
C PRO A 194 10.06 -9.59 9.14
N VAL A 195 8.76 -9.54 9.48
CA VAL A 195 7.73 -8.88 8.65
C VAL A 195 8.01 -7.37 8.54
N ILE A 196 7.65 -6.78 7.40
CA ILE A 196 7.79 -5.33 7.14
C ILE A 196 6.42 -4.63 7.26
N PHE A 197 5.39 -5.21 6.62
CA PHE A 197 4.08 -4.61 6.45
C PHE A 197 3.06 -5.31 7.33
N TYR A 198 2.63 -4.64 8.41
CA TYR A 198 1.62 -5.14 9.35
C TYR A 198 0.26 -4.49 9.10
N ASP A 199 -0.82 -5.22 9.37
CA ASP A 199 -2.16 -4.62 9.36
C ASP A 199 -2.24 -3.47 10.35
N PHE A 200 -2.69 -2.30 9.88
CA PHE A 200 -2.66 -1.08 10.68
C PHE A 200 -3.58 -1.13 11.88
N ALA A 201 -4.80 -1.69 11.71
CA ALA A 201 -5.72 -1.80 12.83
C ALA A 201 -5.22 -2.78 13.89
N ASP A 202 -4.70 -3.92 13.48
CA ASP A 202 -4.19 -4.94 14.40
C ASP A 202 -3.03 -4.39 15.24
N TYR A 203 -2.09 -3.67 14.61
CA TYR A 203 -1.02 -2.98 15.32
C TYR A 203 -1.54 -1.98 16.34
N VAL A 204 -2.43 -1.06 15.94
CA VAL A 204 -2.89 0.02 16.84
C VAL A 204 -3.71 -0.53 18.01
N LEU A 205 -4.53 -1.55 17.77
CA LEU A 205 -5.35 -2.16 18.82
C LEU A 205 -4.53 -2.99 19.80
N THR A 206 -3.37 -3.48 19.37
CA THR A 206 -2.38 -4.14 20.25
C THR A 206 -1.56 -3.11 21.02
N LEU A 207 -1.17 -2.01 20.37
CA LEU A 207 -0.39 -0.93 20.98
C LEU A 207 -1.18 -0.18 22.06
N CYS A 208 -2.43 0.19 21.78
CA CYS A 208 -3.20 1.14 22.58
C CYS A 208 -4.34 0.45 23.36
N SER A 209 -4.27 0.49 24.69
CA SER A 209 -5.31 -0.05 25.58
C SER A 209 -6.39 0.96 25.97
N ASP A 210 -6.28 2.25 25.59
CA ASP A 210 -7.28 3.29 25.88
C ASP A 210 -8.51 3.12 24.97
N PRO A 211 -9.70 2.82 25.52
CA PRO A 211 -10.90 2.58 24.72
C PRO A 211 -11.40 3.82 23.97
N VAL A 212 -11.08 5.04 24.45
CA VAL A 212 -11.49 6.27 23.80
C VAL A 212 -10.61 6.54 22.57
N LEU A 213 -9.29 6.35 22.71
CA LEU A 213 -8.37 6.51 21.59
C LEU A 213 -8.59 5.44 20.52
N THR A 214 -8.78 4.19 20.93
CA THR A 214 -9.04 3.11 19.96
C THR A 214 -10.40 3.26 19.24
N ALA A 215 -11.42 3.79 19.91
CA ALA A 215 -12.70 4.10 19.25
C ALA A 215 -12.53 5.23 18.22
N ARG A 216 -11.82 6.31 18.57
CA ARG A 216 -11.51 7.41 17.63
C ARG A 216 -10.66 6.94 16.45
N PHE A 217 -9.69 6.07 16.71
CA PHE A 217 -8.88 5.47 15.65
C PHE A 217 -9.75 4.65 14.68
N ARG A 218 -10.63 3.78 15.19
CA ARG A 218 -11.52 2.97 14.35
C ARG A 218 -12.44 3.84 13.48
N GLU A 219 -13.06 4.84 14.07
CA GLU A 219 -13.92 5.77 13.33
C GLU A 219 -13.15 6.51 12.23
N GLN A 220 -11.93 6.94 12.53
CA GLN A 220 -11.07 7.60 11.53
C GLN A 220 -10.59 6.61 10.46
N LEU A 221 -10.31 5.36 10.82
CA LEU A 221 -9.90 4.33 9.87
C LEU A 221 -11.00 4.02 8.83
N GLU A 222 -12.27 4.02 9.23
CA GLU A 222 -13.40 3.85 8.31
C GLU A 222 -13.51 5.00 7.30
N ARG A 223 -13.13 6.23 7.70
CA ARG A 223 -13.05 7.37 6.77
C ARG A 223 -11.81 7.30 5.88
N LEU A 224 -10.68 6.90 6.46
CA LEU A 224 -9.42 6.79 5.74
C LEU A 224 -9.46 5.69 4.68
N VAL A 225 -10.06 4.55 4.99
CA VAL A 225 -10.14 3.38 4.08
C VAL A 225 -11.61 2.99 3.89
N PRO A 226 -12.38 3.82 3.14
CA PRO A 226 -13.82 3.62 2.97
C PRO A 226 -14.18 2.36 2.16
N TYR A 227 -13.28 1.89 1.29
CA TYR A 227 -13.50 0.70 0.47
C TYR A 227 -12.28 -0.21 0.55
N LYS A 228 -12.53 -1.48 0.82
CA LYS A 228 -11.49 -2.52 0.88
C LYS A 228 -12.06 -3.89 0.66
N THR A 229 -11.23 -4.78 0.13
CA THR A 229 -11.59 -6.17 -0.09
C THR A 229 -10.37 -7.08 0.00
N HIS A 230 -10.59 -8.32 0.36
CA HIS A 230 -9.57 -9.35 0.34
C HIS A 230 -10.17 -10.73 0.16
N THR A 231 -9.44 -11.65 -0.42
CA THR A 231 -9.72 -13.08 -0.34
C THR A 231 -9.31 -13.63 1.03
N GLY A 232 -9.65 -14.86 1.36
CA GLY A 232 -9.28 -15.46 2.65
C GLY A 232 -7.77 -15.62 2.89
N LYS A 233 -6.96 -15.43 1.84
CA LYS A 233 -5.49 -15.52 1.88
C LYS A 233 -4.86 -14.45 1.00
N PHE A 234 -3.68 -13.98 1.38
CA PHE A 234 -2.78 -13.25 0.49
C PHE A 234 -1.65 -14.16 0.00
N TYR A 235 -1.03 -13.79 -1.11
CA TYR A 235 0.12 -14.50 -1.65
C TYR A 235 1.42 -13.85 -1.21
N SER A 236 2.41 -14.68 -0.88
CA SER A 236 3.80 -14.27 -0.76
C SER A 236 4.68 -15.17 -1.62
N ARG A 237 5.54 -14.57 -2.40
CA ARG A 237 6.51 -15.30 -3.23
C ARG A 237 7.44 -16.19 -2.40
N THR A 238 7.74 -15.81 -1.17
CA THR A 238 8.67 -16.54 -0.30
C THR A 238 8.01 -17.66 0.48
N LYS A 239 6.72 -17.56 0.81
CA LYS A 239 6.01 -18.49 1.70
C LYS A 239 4.75 -19.10 1.08
N GLY A 240 4.36 -18.67 -0.13
CA GLY A 240 3.10 -19.08 -0.76
C GLY A 240 1.88 -18.38 -0.15
N PRO A 241 0.69 -18.99 -0.25
CA PRO A 241 -0.55 -18.40 0.27
C PRO A 241 -0.58 -18.46 1.81
N LEU A 242 -0.81 -17.30 2.43
CA LEU A 242 -0.90 -17.10 3.88
C LEU A 242 -2.30 -16.59 4.27
N PRO A 243 -2.84 -16.99 5.42
CA PRO A 243 -4.17 -16.58 5.84
C PRO A 243 -4.22 -15.11 6.23
N ILE A 244 -5.38 -14.49 6.03
CA ILE A 244 -5.72 -13.16 6.53
C ILE A 244 -6.71 -13.34 7.68
N HIS A 245 -6.33 -12.92 8.88
CA HIS A 245 -7.17 -12.99 10.09
C HIS A 245 -7.78 -11.63 10.43
N THR A 246 -7.03 -10.54 10.14
CA THR A 246 -7.47 -9.16 10.28
C THR A 246 -7.10 -8.39 9.02
N PHE A 247 -7.95 -7.43 8.63
CA PHE A 247 -7.72 -6.65 7.43
C PHE A 247 -8.30 -5.24 7.53
N SER A 248 -7.45 -4.27 7.73
CA SER A 248 -7.80 -2.85 7.74
C SER A 248 -7.77 -2.20 6.35
N GLY A 249 -7.20 -2.88 5.36
CA GLY A 249 -7.03 -2.38 3.99
C GLY A 249 -5.79 -1.49 3.81
N ILE A 250 -5.04 -1.23 4.88
CA ILE A 250 -3.82 -0.43 4.84
C ILE A 250 -2.81 -1.00 5.84
N THR A 251 -1.53 -0.97 5.50
CA THR A 251 -0.45 -1.46 6.35
C THR A 251 0.35 -0.34 6.99
N ILE A 252 1.16 -0.71 7.98
CA ILE A 252 2.13 0.15 8.68
C ILE A 252 3.42 -0.63 8.95
N SER A 253 4.55 0.06 8.98
CA SER A 253 5.85 -0.54 9.28
C SER A 253 6.43 -0.16 10.64
N ASP A 254 5.73 0.63 11.46
CA ASP A 254 6.20 1.07 12.78
C ASP A 254 6.63 -0.09 13.70
N PRO A 255 5.90 -1.22 13.81
CA PRO A 255 6.32 -2.33 14.65
C PRO A 255 7.47 -3.17 14.05
N SER A 256 7.84 -2.95 12.79
CA SER A 256 8.82 -3.78 12.10
C SER A 256 10.23 -3.64 12.66
N THR A 257 10.86 -4.78 12.95
CA THR A 257 12.29 -4.91 13.27
C THR A 257 13.11 -5.39 12.08
N ASN A 258 12.49 -5.50 10.91
CA ASN A 258 13.21 -5.89 9.69
C ASN A 258 14.30 -4.84 9.39
N PRO A 259 15.54 -5.24 9.08
CA PRO A 259 16.61 -4.32 8.72
C PRO A 259 16.25 -3.32 7.61
N MET A 260 15.38 -3.69 6.70
CA MET A 260 14.90 -2.79 5.63
C MET A 260 13.95 -1.71 6.14
N ALA A 261 13.21 -2.00 7.21
CA ALA A 261 12.29 -1.04 7.83
C ALA A 261 12.99 -0.08 8.81
N LEU A 262 14.30 -0.19 9.02
CA LEU A 262 15.07 0.74 9.88
C LEU A 262 15.00 2.20 9.41
N LEU A 263 14.77 2.41 8.11
CA LEU A 263 14.63 3.74 7.53
C LEU A 263 13.21 4.34 7.69
N LYS A 264 12.26 3.64 8.31
CA LYS A 264 10.89 4.13 8.56
C LYS A 264 10.87 5.52 9.23
N GLY A 265 11.82 5.79 10.14
CA GLY A 265 11.98 7.11 10.78
C GLY A 265 12.27 8.26 9.82
N THR A 266 12.60 7.99 8.56
CA THR A 266 12.82 9.04 7.55
C THR A 266 11.55 9.41 6.79
N THR A 267 10.49 8.60 6.87
CA THR A 267 9.22 8.84 6.18
C THR A 267 8.50 10.05 6.77
N SER A 268 7.72 10.73 5.93
CA SER A 268 6.90 11.86 6.35
C SER A 268 5.82 11.44 7.35
N TRP A 269 5.29 10.20 7.21
CA TRP A 269 4.36 9.61 8.17
C TRP A 269 4.97 9.49 9.56
N TYR A 270 6.13 8.85 9.67
CA TYR A 270 6.79 8.64 10.97
C TYR A 270 7.07 9.97 11.67
N LYS A 271 7.59 10.96 10.95
CA LYS A 271 7.84 12.30 11.50
C LYS A 271 6.54 12.94 12.01
N ALA A 272 5.45 12.86 11.24
CA ALA A 272 4.17 13.45 11.63
C ALA A 272 3.55 12.78 12.87
N THR A 273 3.89 11.52 13.14
CA THR A 273 3.28 10.73 14.23
C THR A 273 4.19 10.55 15.46
N HIS A 274 5.48 10.88 15.37
CA HIS A 274 6.46 10.69 16.47
C HIS A 274 7.22 11.98 16.86
N GLU A 275 7.24 12.99 16.00
CA GLU A 275 7.88 14.30 16.25
C GLU A 275 6.82 15.40 16.50
#